data_da8c24a768cd384f6fb75bc455c759ab
#
_entry.id   da8c24a768cd384f6fb75bc455c759ab
#
_cell.length_a   1.000
_cell.length_b   1.000
_cell.length_c   1.000
_cell.angle_alpha   90.00
_cell.angle_beta   90.00
_cell.angle_gamma   90.00
#
_symmetry.space_group_name_H-M   'P 1'
#
loop_
_entity.id
_entity.type
_entity.pdbx_description
1 polymer ?
#
loop_
_entity_poly.entity_id
_entity_poly.type
_entity_poly.pdbx_seq_one_letter_code
_entity_poly.pdbx_strand_id
1 'polypeptide(L)'
;DNETWNQSLTGSGTSAAGAIGIRFIIDPGKNNRFTVGVDFRYSYTKIHTINDPNDITPISRFDLSNYGVYLTLSAFYGGNKTSGDQAKAHYYRKDYIEALPTFNKFMATYPSHANRHRAQRYIEDCEYKIPYQLMEKGLVFEKAGKTQNALDTYVYALSRVKNDSVAFNMLTGRIDQIALLWMIEAEKLLKEQFAVLYH
;
A
#
# COMPACT_ATOMS: atom_id res chain seq x y z
N ASP A 1 -15.13 -22.11 -60.86
CA ASP A 1 -13.69 -21.78 -60.75
C ASP A 1 -13.55 -20.69 -59.69
N ASN A 2 -13.12 -21.14 -58.48
CA ASN A 2 -12.76 -20.21 -57.41
C ASN A 2 -11.30 -19.80 -57.63
N GLU A 3 -11.06 -18.75 -58.39
CA GLU A 3 -9.77 -18.09 -58.43
C GLU A 3 -9.56 -17.34 -57.14
N THR A 4 -8.77 -17.91 -56.24
CA THR A 4 -8.24 -17.22 -55.07
C THR A 4 -7.18 -16.22 -55.50
N TRP A 5 -7.56 -14.95 -55.59
CA TRP A 5 -6.62 -13.86 -55.85
C TRP A 5 -5.73 -13.63 -54.62
N ASN A 6 -4.51 -14.19 -54.70
CA ASN A 6 -3.47 -13.86 -53.73
C ASN A 6 -2.67 -12.66 -54.23
N GLN A 7 -3.13 -11.47 -53.85
CA GLN A 7 -2.42 -10.23 -54.17
C GLN A 7 -1.51 -9.87 -52.98
N SER A 8 -0.20 -9.90 -53.15
CA SER A 8 0.75 -9.48 -52.16
C SER A 8 1.20 -8.06 -52.46
N LEU A 9 0.81 -7.12 -51.61
CA LEU A 9 1.25 -5.74 -51.64
C LEU A 9 2.40 -5.54 -50.68
N THR A 10 3.44 -4.84 -51.11
CA THR A 10 4.53 -4.40 -50.25
C THR A 10 4.54 -2.88 -50.15
N GLY A 11 4.83 -2.35 -48.97
CA GLY A 11 4.85 -0.92 -48.77
C GLY A 11 5.96 -0.48 -47.80
N SER A 12 6.41 0.76 -47.96
CA SER A 12 7.30 1.40 -47.02
C SER A 12 6.69 2.68 -46.49
N GLY A 13 6.91 2.92 -45.19
CA GLY A 13 6.32 4.09 -44.52
C GLY A 13 6.99 4.36 -43.17
N THR A 14 6.52 5.43 -42.54
CA THR A 14 6.91 5.83 -41.20
C THR A 14 5.72 5.74 -40.25
N SER A 15 5.96 5.27 -39.04
CA SER A 15 4.94 5.18 -38.01
C SER A 15 5.40 5.86 -36.73
N ALA A 16 4.51 6.60 -36.08
CA ALA A 16 4.69 7.17 -34.76
C ALA A 16 3.53 6.72 -33.86
N ALA A 17 3.84 6.29 -32.64
CA ALA A 17 2.84 5.89 -31.68
C ALA A 17 3.16 6.45 -30.28
N GLY A 18 2.13 6.81 -29.55
CA GLY A 18 2.22 7.25 -28.17
C GLY A 18 1.13 6.60 -27.32
N ALA A 19 1.43 6.40 -26.04
CA ALA A 19 0.45 5.91 -25.08
C ALA A 19 0.59 6.67 -23.75
N ILE A 20 -0.56 6.94 -23.14
CA ILE A 20 -0.65 7.47 -21.79
C ILE A 20 -1.66 6.63 -21.02
N GLY A 21 -1.34 6.27 -19.76
CA GLY A 21 -2.23 5.43 -18.98
C GLY A 21 -1.98 5.49 -17.50
N ILE A 22 -2.94 4.98 -16.74
CA ILE A 22 -2.90 4.85 -15.29
C ILE A 22 -2.88 3.35 -14.96
N ARG A 23 -1.99 2.94 -14.05
CA ARG A 23 -1.87 1.55 -13.62
C ARG A 23 -1.94 1.44 -12.11
N PHE A 24 -2.76 0.51 -11.64
CA PHE A 24 -2.91 0.15 -10.23
C PHE A 24 -2.18 -1.17 -9.98
N ILE A 25 -1.36 -1.20 -8.92
CA ILE A 25 -0.63 -2.40 -8.52
C ILE A 25 -1.45 -3.12 -7.46
N ILE A 26 -1.76 -4.39 -7.70
CA ILE A 26 -2.46 -5.27 -6.77
C ILE A 26 -1.39 -6.09 -6.02
N ASP A 27 -1.57 -6.27 -4.70
CA ASP A 27 -0.64 -6.99 -3.83
C ASP A 27 0.82 -6.51 -3.88
N PRO A 28 1.10 -5.24 -3.57
CA PRO A 28 2.44 -4.65 -3.74
C PRO A 28 3.51 -5.27 -2.82
N GLY A 29 3.11 -6.08 -1.84
CA GLY A 29 4.02 -6.75 -0.90
C GLY A 29 4.38 -8.20 -1.25
N LYS A 30 3.83 -8.76 -2.34
CA LYS A 30 4.10 -10.13 -2.77
C LYS A 30 5.15 -10.20 -3.89
N ASN A 31 5.79 -11.37 -4.06
CA ASN A 31 6.72 -11.61 -5.17
C ASN A 31 6.01 -11.57 -6.52
N ASN A 32 4.75 -12.03 -6.56
CA ASN A 32 3.91 -11.95 -7.73
C ASN A 32 3.13 -10.64 -7.64
N ARG A 33 3.28 -9.79 -8.64
CA ARG A 33 2.59 -8.50 -8.73
C ARG A 33 1.70 -8.52 -9.95
N PHE A 34 0.45 -8.16 -9.73
CA PHE A 34 -0.50 -7.94 -10.81
C PHE A 34 -0.75 -6.45 -10.94
N THR A 35 -0.84 -5.97 -12.16
CA THR A 35 -1.26 -4.59 -12.42
C THR A 35 -2.47 -4.59 -13.32
N VAL A 36 -3.40 -3.71 -13.01
CA VAL A 36 -4.55 -3.39 -13.87
C VAL A 36 -4.43 -1.94 -14.25
N GLY A 37 -4.57 -1.64 -15.51
CA GLY A 37 -4.46 -0.27 -16.00
C GLY A 37 -5.36 0.01 -17.18
N VAL A 38 -5.57 1.29 -17.42
CA VAL A 38 -6.25 1.79 -18.62
C VAL A 38 -5.26 2.69 -19.34
N ASP A 39 -5.00 2.34 -20.61
CA ASP A 39 -4.10 3.08 -21.49
C ASP A 39 -4.90 3.68 -22.66
N PHE A 40 -4.73 4.97 -22.90
CA PHE A 40 -5.10 5.58 -24.16
C PHE A 40 -3.91 5.53 -25.11
N ARG A 41 -4.11 5.02 -26.31
CA ARG A 41 -3.07 4.89 -27.34
C ARG A 41 -3.49 5.58 -28.60
N TYR A 42 -2.55 6.27 -29.21
CA TYR A 42 -2.68 6.85 -30.52
C TYR A 42 -1.50 6.43 -31.40
N SER A 43 -1.78 6.02 -32.62
CA SER A 43 -0.75 5.74 -33.62
C SER A 43 -1.12 6.40 -34.95
N TYR A 44 -0.10 6.91 -35.60
CA TYR A 44 -0.18 7.47 -36.93
C TYR A 44 0.85 6.78 -37.81
N THR A 45 0.43 6.22 -38.94
CA THR A 45 1.26 5.55 -39.90
C THR A 45 1.06 6.20 -41.26
N LYS A 46 2.16 6.67 -41.87
CA LYS A 46 2.17 7.22 -43.18
C LYS A 46 2.89 6.27 -44.13
N ILE A 47 2.19 5.70 -45.09
CA ILE A 47 2.73 4.85 -46.12
C ILE A 47 3.08 5.71 -47.32
N HIS A 48 4.38 5.78 -47.60
CA HIS A 48 4.90 6.65 -48.66
C HIS A 48 4.86 6.01 -50.03
N THR A 49 5.09 4.70 -50.09
CA THR A 49 5.13 3.94 -51.34
C THR A 49 4.44 2.60 -51.16
N ILE A 50 3.63 2.23 -52.11
CA ILE A 50 3.04 0.90 -52.24
C ILE A 50 3.55 0.32 -53.54
N ASN A 51 4.11 -0.87 -53.48
CA ASN A 51 4.59 -1.61 -54.63
C ASN A 51 3.59 -2.75 -54.91
N ASP A 52 2.86 -2.61 -56.00
CA ASP A 52 1.94 -3.63 -56.53
C ASP A 52 2.57 -4.27 -57.76
N PRO A 53 3.02 -5.52 -57.66
CA PRO A 53 3.64 -6.20 -58.82
C PRO A 53 2.76 -6.32 -60.04
N ASN A 54 1.44 -6.21 -59.86
CA ASN A 54 0.44 -6.35 -60.93
C ASN A 54 -0.11 -5.03 -61.44
N ASP A 55 0.33 -3.89 -60.85
CA ASP A 55 -0.10 -2.51 -61.19
C ASP A 55 -1.65 -2.31 -61.25
N ILE A 56 -2.36 -3.08 -60.43
CA ILE A 56 -3.83 -3.06 -60.37
C ILE A 56 -4.33 -2.03 -59.35
N THR A 57 -3.49 -1.66 -58.39
CA THR A 57 -3.89 -0.82 -57.26
C THR A 57 -3.67 0.67 -57.59
N PRO A 58 -4.73 1.50 -57.65
CA PRO A 58 -4.58 2.93 -57.97
C PRO A 58 -4.02 3.75 -56.81
N ILE A 59 -3.78 3.11 -55.64
CA ILE A 59 -3.36 3.79 -54.39
C ILE A 59 -1.83 3.71 -54.30
N SER A 60 -1.15 4.83 -54.45
CA SER A 60 0.31 4.91 -54.30
C SER A 60 0.76 5.27 -52.91
N ARG A 61 -0.10 5.84 -52.08
CA ARG A 61 0.18 6.26 -50.71
C ARG A 61 -1.12 6.34 -49.92
N PHE A 62 -1.04 6.13 -48.59
CA PHE A 62 -2.16 6.44 -47.68
C PHE A 62 -1.67 6.68 -46.24
N ASP A 63 -2.47 7.39 -45.49
CA ASP A 63 -2.24 7.68 -44.09
C ASP A 63 -3.28 6.94 -43.27
N LEU A 64 -2.81 6.31 -42.19
CA LEU A 64 -3.65 5.58 -41.25
C LEU A 64 -3.46 6.17 -39.83
N SER A 65 -4.56 6.66 -39.27
CA SER A 65 -4.57 7.03 -37.83
C SER A 65 -5.43 6.05 -37.04
N ASN A 66 -4.93 5.61 -35.93
CA ASN A 66 -5.63 4.72 -35.02
C ASN A 66 -5.56 5.27 -33.59
N TYR A 67 -6.69 5.27 -32.91
CA TYR A 67 -6.79 5.61 -31.50
C TYR A 67 -7.64 4.58 -30.79
N GLY A 68 -7.33 4.36 -29.49
CA GLY A 68 -8.10 3.39 -28.74
C GLY A 68 -7.83 3.49 -27.24
N VAL A 69 -8.76 2.94 -26.48
CA VAL A 69 -8.65 2.73 -25.05
C VAL A 69 -8.42 1.24 -24.80
N TYR A 70 -7.38 0.93 -24.05
CA TYR A 70 -6.94 -0.45 -23.80
C TYR A 70 -6.98 -0.75 -22.31
N LEU A 71 -7.57 -1.87 -21.93
CA LEU A 71 -7.43 -2.46 -20.61
C LEU A 71 -6.14 -3.28 -20.60
N THR A 72 -5.21 -2.92 -19.73
CA THR A 72 -3.91 -3.60 -19.62
C THR A 72 -3.87 -4.42 -18.34
N LEU A 73 -3.65 -5.72 -18.48
CA LEU A 73 -3.40 -6.64 -17.39
C LEU A 73 -1.95 -7.10 -17.49
N SER A 74 -1.18 -6.97 -16.40
CA SER A 74 0.21 -7.44 -16.38
C SER A 74 0.48 -8.26 -15.14
N ALA A 75 1.23 -9.33 -15.29
CA ALA A 75 1.71 -10.16 -14.20
C ALA A 75 3.24 -10.14 -14.19
N PHE A 76 3.82 -9.83 -13.04
CA PHE A 76 5.26 -9.80 -12.84
C PHE A 76 5.65 -10.90 -11.85
N TYR A 77 6.58 -11.73 -12.22
CA TYR A 77 7.08 -12.86 -11.42
C TYR A 77 8.58 -12.67 -11.12
N GLY A 78 9.03 -13.18 -9.99
CA GLY A 78 10.47 -13.40 -9.72
C GLY A 78 11.25 -12.18 -9.28
N GLY A 79 10.61 -11.13 -8.79
CA GLY A 79 11.30 -10.06 -8.08
C GLY A 79 11.77 -10.55 -6.70
N ASN A 80 13.06 -10.39 -6.34
CA ASN A 80 13.50 -10.60 -4.97
C ASN A 80 12.75 -9.63 -4.04
N LYS A 81 12.08 -10.19 -3.01
CA LYS A 81 11.46 -9.37 -1.97
C LYS A 81 12.54 -8.62 -1.22
N THR A 82 12.44 -7.30 -1.23
CA THR A 82 13.22 -6.46 -0.34
C THR A 82 12.51 -6.33 1.02
N SER A 83 13.25 -5.95 2.05
CA SER A 83 12.62 -5.58 3.33
C SER A 83 11.60 -4.45 3.16
N GLY A 84 11.75 -3.57 2.16
CA GLY A 84 10.78 -2.54 1.80
C GLY A 84 9.44 -3.10 1.30
N ASP A 85 9.45 -4.22 0.57
CA ASP A 85 8.22 -4.88 0.13
C ASP A 85 7.50 -5.58 1.28
N GLN A 86 8.27 -6.18 2.21
CA GLN A 86 7.73 -6.77 3.44
C GLN A 86 7.11 -5.70 4.35
N ALA A 87 7.81 -4.58 4.53
CA ALA A 87 7.32 -3.45 5.32
C ALA A 87 6.01 -2.89 4.77
N LYS A 88 5.89 -2.75 3.45
CA LYS A 88 4.63 -2.35 2.81
C LYS A 88 3.51 -3.35 3.06
N ALA A 89 3.80 -4.66 3.05
CA ALA A 89 2.80 -5.67 3.34
C ALA A 89 2.23 -5.52 4.75
N HIS A 90 3.08 -5.28 5.76
CA HIS A 90 2.66 -4.98 7.13
C HIS A 90 1.86 -3.68 7.18
N TYR A 91 2.34 -2.62 6.54
CA TYR A 91 1.67 -1.31 6.50
C TYR A 91 0.24 -1.40 5.94
N TYR A 92 0.03 -2.07 4.81
CA TYR A 92 -1.30 -2.22 4.20
C TYR A 92 -2.24 -3.14 4.99
N ARG A 93 -1.69 -4.01 5.84
CA ARG A 93 -2.47 -4.79 6.82
C ARG A 93 -2.77 -4.01 8.09
N LYS A 94 -2.36 -2.73 8.16
CA LYS A 94 -2.45 -1.86 9.34
C LYS A 94 -1.63 -2.36 10.54
N ASP A 95 -0.63 -3.18 10.29
CA ASP A 95 0.32 -3.67 11.28
C ASP A 95 1.54 -2.74 11.33
N TYR A 96 1.34 -1.56 11.92
CA TYR A 96 2.33 -0.49 11.91
C TYR A 96 3.51 -0.79 12.85
N ILE A 97 3.28 -1.58 13.90
CA ILE A 97 4.30 -2.00 14.86
C ILE A 97 5.38 -2.83 14.17
N GLU A 98 4.99 -3.77 13.29
CA GLU A 98 5.93 -4.60 12.53
C GLU A 98 6.45 -3.89 11.26
N ALA A 99 5.64 -2.99 10.69
CA ALA A 99 6.03 -2.22 9.52
C ALA A 99 7.21 -1.30 9.80
N LEU A 100 7.20 -0.58 10.92
CA LEU A 100 8.20 0.43 11.28
C LEU A 100 9.64 -0.13 11.32
N PRO A 101 9.97 -1.17 12.11
CA PRO A 101 11.31 -1.73 12.14
C PRO A 101 11.74 -2.30 10.79
N THR A 102 10.79 -2.83 10.02
CA THR A 102 11.06 -3.39 8.70
C THR A 102 11.38 -2.30 7.66
N PHE A 103 10.72 -1.13 7.71
CA PHE A 103 11.10 0.05 6.92
C PHE A 103 12.46 0.60 7.34
N ASN A 104 12.74 0.69 8.64
CA ASN A 104 14.05 1.13 9.13
C ASN A 104 15.18 0.20 8.64
N LYS A 105 14.95 -1.12 8.65
CA LYS A 105 15.88 -2.09 8.07
C LYS A 105 16.10 -1.84 6.57
N PHE A 106 15.03 -1.56 5.82
CA PHE A 106 15.14 -1.21 4.40
C PHE A 106 15.98 0.05 4.19
N MET A 107 15.74 1.11 4.97
CA MET A 107 16.48 2.36 4.90
C MET A 107 17.98 2.20 5.19
N ALA A 108 18.31 1.33 6.16
CA ALA A 108 19.71 1.02 6.52
C ALA A 108 20.39 0.16 5.45
N THR A 109 19.68 -0.83 4.89
CA THR A 109 20.24 -1.76 3.90
C THR A 109 20.43 -1.12 2.53
N TYR A 110 19.54 -0.19 2.15
CA TYR A 110 19.50 0.41 0.81
C TYR A 110 19.49 1.94 0.86
N PRO A 111 20.57 2.60 1.32
CA PRO A 111 20.62 4.03 1.55
C PRO A 111 20.43 4.89 0.28
N SER A 112 20.77 4.36 -0.88
CA SER A 112 20.67 5.07 -2.18
C SER A 112 19.49 4.60 -3.04
N HIS A 113 18.55 3.84 -2.47
CA HIS A 113 17.43 3.29 -3.25
C HIS A 113 16.44 4.40 -3.68
N ALA A 114 15.95 4.35 -4.92
CA ALA A 114 15.01 5.34 -5.47
C ALA A 114 13.72 5.52 -4.63
N ASN A 115 13.25 4.48 -3.94
CA ASN A 115 12.07 4.53 -3.09
C ASN A 115 12.34 5.00 -1.64
N ARG A 116 13.55 5.49 -1.33
CA ARG A 116 13.92 5.93 0.02
C ARG A 116 12.96 7.00 0.56
N HIS A 117 12.68 8.05 -0.22
CA HIS A 117 11.76 9.11 0.20
C HIS A 117 10.33 8.60 0.47
N ARG A 118 9.91 7.58 -0.27
CA ARG A 118 8.61 6.95 -0.05
C ARG A 118 8.60 6.11 1.23
N ALA A 119 9.69 5.39 1.49
CA ALA A 119 9.86 4.62 2.73
C ALA A 119 9.91 5.55 3.96
N GLN A 120 10.57 6.70 3.85
CA GLN A 120 10.61 7.71 4.92
C GLN A 120 9.20 8.19 5.29
N ARG A 121 8.36 8.49 4.31
CA ARG A 121 6.95 8.87 4.56
C ARG A 121 6.14 7.77 5.25
N TYR A 122 6.37 6.50 4.89
CA TYR A 122 5.74 5.38 5.59
C TYR A 122 6.23 5.23 7.03
N ILE A 123 7.51 5.51 7.31
CA ILE A 123 8.05 5.52 8.68
C ILE A 123 7.33 6.57 9.52
N GLU A 124 7.25 7.81 9.03
CA GLU A 124 6.57 8.92 9.72
C GLU A 124 5.09 8.61 9.98
N ASP A 125 4.40 8.03 8.99
CA ASP A 125 3.01 7.63 9.13
C ASP A 125 2.83 6.44 10.11
N CYS A 126 3.75 5.48 10.13
CA CYS A 126 3.75 4.40 11.13
C CYS A 126 3.95 4.96 12.55
N GLU A 127 4.93 5.86 12.74
CA GLU A 127 5.17 6.50 14.03
C GLU A 127 3.94 7.23 14.57
N TYR A 128 3.20 7.89 13.70
CA TYR A 128 1.93 8.55 14.04
C TYR A 128 0.82 7.55 14.39
N LYS A 129 0.73 6.42 13.69
CA LYS A 129 -0.36 5.44 13.84
C LYS A 129 -0.15 4.40 14.93
N ILE A 130 1.11 4.14 15.33
CA ILE A 130 1.43 3.14 16.37
C ILE A 130 0.72 3.40 17.70
N PRO A 131 0.65 4.63 18.25
CA PRO A 131 -0.10 4.87 19.47
C PRO A 131 -1.55 4.43 19.40
N TYR A 132 -2.23 4.69 18.29
CA TYR A 132 -3.62 4.27 18.07
C TYR A 132 -3.76 2.75 17.96
N GLN A 133 -2.86 2.08 17.25
CA GLN A 133 -2.86 0.61 17.16
C GLN A 133 -2.64 -0.03 18.53
N LEU A 134 -1.73 0.52 19.34
CA LEU A 134 -1.50 0.06 20.71
C LEU A 134 -2.71 0.33 21.61
N MET A 135 -3.38 1.48 21.44
CA MET A 135 -4.60 1.79 22.17
C MET A 135 -5.73 0.77 21.86
N GLU A 136 -5.91 0.42 20.59
CA GLU A 136 -6.86 -0.65 20.20
C GLU A 136 -6.50 -1.99 20.86
N LYS A 137 -5.22 -2.35 20.91
CA LYS A 137 -4.74 -3.54 21.59
C LYS A 137 -5.01 -3.50 23.10
N GLY A 138 -4.80 -2.35 23.74
CA GLY A 138 -5.14 -2.13 25.14
C GLY A 138 -6.63 -2.33 25.41
N LEU A 139 -7.50 -1.79 24.56
CA LEU A 139 -8.94 -2.00 24.64
C LEU A 139 -9.36 -3.49 24.54
N VAL A 140 -8.66 -4.29 23.74
CA VAL A 140 -8.88 -5.74 23.67
C VAL A 140 -8.52 -6.40 25.01
N PHE A 141 -7.42 -5.98 25.66
CA PHE A 141 -7.05 -6.48 26.98
C PHE A 141 -8.05 -6.08 28.07
N GLU A 142 -8.54 -4.83 28.07
CA GLU A 142 -9.60 -4.38 28.98
C GLU A 142 -10.87 -5.25 28.85
N LYS A 143 -11.35 -5.47 27.62
CA LYS A 143 -12.52 -6.30 27.36
C LYS A 143 -12.33 -7.75 27.80
N ALA A 144 -11.08 -8.23 27.82
CA ALA A 144 -10.72 -9.56 28.30
C ALA A 144 -10.49 -9.63 29.81
N GLY A 145 -10.71 -8.53 30.56
CA GLY A 145 -10.46 -8.45 32.00
C GLY A 145 -8.99 -8.43 32.39
N LYS A 146 -8.08 -8.26 31.43
CA LYS A 146 -6.62 -8.21 31.63
C LYS A 146 -6.14 -6.78 31.87
N THR A 147 -6.59 -6.19 32.97
CA THR A 147 -6.43 -4.73 33.26
C THR A 147 -4.96 -4.33 33.35
N GLN A 148 -4.08 -5.14 33.97
CA GLN A 148 -2.66 -4.86 34.01
C GLN A 148 -2.03 -4.81 32.62
N ASN A 149 -2.35 -5.77 31.76
CA ASN A 149 -1.84 -5.81 30.38
C ASN A 149 -2.35 -4.60 29.55
N ALA A 150 -3.58 -4.17 29.81
CA ALA A 150 -4.13 -2.98 29.19
C ALA A 150 -3.35 -1.73 29.61
N LEU A 151 -3.13 -1.55 30.91
CA LEU A 151 -2.37 -0.43 31.47
C LEU A 151 -0.95 -0.37 30.88
N ASP A 152 -0.21 -1.49 30.93
CA ASP A 152 1.15 -1.57 30.38
C ASP A 152 1.18 -1.19 28.89
N THR A 153 0.15 -1.63 28.14
CA THR A 153 0.00 -1.31 26.72
C THR A 153 -0.28 0.19 26.51
N TYR A 154 -1.13 0.80 27.32
CA TYR A 154 -1.42 2.25 27.21
C TYR A 154 -0.23 3.11 27.63
N VAL A 155 0.49 2.75 28.68
CA VAL A 155 1.72 3.45 29.10
C VAL A 155 2.78 3.36 27.99
N TYR A 156 2.93 2.18 27.38
CA TYR A 156 3.83 2.02 26.24
C TYR A 156 3.36 2.84 25.04
N ALA A 157 2.05 2.85 24.73
CA ALA A 157 1.50 3.68 23.66
C ALA A 157 1.78 5.17 23.91
N LEU A 158 1.58 5.64 25.15
CA LEU A 158 1.83 7.02 25.53
C LEU A 158 3.29 7.43 25.33
N SER A 159 4.25 6.55 25.62
CA SER A 159 5.68 6.78 25.37
C SER A 159 6.02 6.93 23.88
N ARG A 160 5.13 6.48 22.98
CA ARG A 160 5.29 6.56 21.51
C ARG A 160 4.59 7.77 20.89
N VAL A 161 3.79 8.50 21.66
CA VAL A 161 3.10 9.69 21.15
C VAL A 161 4.12 10.81 20.87
N LYS A 162 4.10 11.31 19.64
CA LYS A 162 4.91 12.46 19.19
C LYS A 162 3.97 13.57 18.71
N ASN A 163 3.91 14.68 19.47
CA ASN A 163 3.17 15.90 19.07
C ASN A 163 1.69 15.68 18.67
N ASP A 164 1.04 14.65 19.22
CA ASP A 164 -0.37 14.33 19.00
C ASP A 164 -1.14 14.48 20.32
N SER A 165 -1.73 15.66 20.53
CA SER A 165 -2.50 15.95 21.73
C SER A 165 -3.77 15.09 21.85
N VAL A 166 -4.34 14.65 20.73
CA VAL A 166 -5.53 13.80 20.74
C VAL A 166 -5.19 12.42 21.27
N ALA A 167 -4.16 11.77 20.70
CA ALA A 167 -3.68 10.48 21.18
C ALA A 167 -3.24 10.56 22.64
N PHE A 168 -2.52 11.63 23.02
CA PHE A 168 -2.09 11.86 24.39
C PHE A 168 -3.29 11.89 25.36
N ASN A 169 -4.27 12.73 25.10
CA ASN A 169 -5.45 12.88 25.96
C ASN A 169 -6.29 11.59 26.04
N MET A 170 -6.43 10.88 24.92
CA MET A 170 -7.16 9.59 24.92
C MET A 170 -6.47 8.54 25.78
N LEU A 171 -5.14 8.40 25.67
CA LEU A 171 -4.37 7.43 26.42
C LEU A 171 -4.29 7.77 27.91
N THR A 172 -4.05 9.03 28.27
CA THR A 172 -4.06 9.46 29.67
C THR A 172 -5.43 9.26 30.31
N GLY A 173 -6.51 9.60 29.60
CA GLY A 173 -7.87 9.37 30.10
C GLY A 173 -8.16 7.88 30.37
N ARG A 174 -7.64 6.94 29.55
CA ARG A 174 -7.76 5.50 29.81
C ARG A 174 -6.94 5.04 31.00
N ILE A 175 -5.72 5.53 31.13
CA ILE A 175 -4.85 5.22 32.28
C ILE A 175 -5.50 5.70 33.58
N ASP A 176 -6.02 6.94 33.60
CA ASP A 176 -6.69 7.52 34.75
C ASP A 176 -7.95 6.73 35.14
N GLN A 177 -8.74 6.26 34.16
CA GLN A 177 -9.90 5.39 34.43
C GLN A 177 -9.51 4.10 35.11
N ILE A 178 -8.45 3.42 34.65
CA ILE A 178 -7.96 2.19 35.27
C ILE A 178 -7.44 2.46 36.67
N ALA A 179 -6.67 3.53 36.86
CA ALA A 179 -6.15 3.93 38.19
C ALA A 179 -7.30 4.21 39.17
N LEU A 180 -8.36 4.92 38.74
CA LEU A 180 -9.53 5.19 39.55
C LEU A 180 -10.26 3.89 39.97
N LEU A 181 -10.43 2.94 39.05
CA LEU A 181 -11.05 1.67 39.37
C LEU A 181 -10.24 0.89 40.44
N TRP A 182 -8.92 0.88 40.34
CA TRP A 182 -8.07 0.23 41.33
C TRP A 182 -8.11 0.92 42.68
N MET A 183 -8.17 2.28 42.71
CA MET A 183 -8.34 3.03 43.97
C MET A 183 -9.66 2.65 44.66
N ILE A 184 -10.77 2.57 43.94
CA ILE A 184 -12.07 2.17 44.47
C ILE A 184 -12.04 0.75 45.02
N GLU A 185 -11.42 -0.18 44.28
CA GLU A 185 -11.29 -1.58 44.71
C GLU A 185 -10.40 -1.71 45.95
N ALA A 186 -9.29 -1.00 46.02
CA ALA A 186 -8.42 -0.96 47.18
C ALA A 186 -9.11 -0.39 48.43
N GLU A 187 -9.89 0.69 48.26
CA GLU A 187 -10.68 1.28 49.35
C GLU A 187 -11.76 0.31 49.86
N LYS A 188 -12.41 -0.42 48.98
CA LYS A 188 -13.39 -1.46 49.34
C LYS A 188 -12.73 -2.58 50.17
N LEU A 189 -11.60 -3.12 49.71
CA LEU A 189 -10.86 -4.17 50.41
C LEU A 189 -10.40 -3.70 51.77
N LEU A 190 -9.95 -2.47 51.87
CA LEU A 190 -9.53 -1.89 53.15
C LEU A 190 -10.70 -1.81 54.13
N LYS A 191 -11.88 -1.34 53.70
CA LYS A 191 -13.09 -1.30 54.55
C LYS A 191 -13.52 -2.71 55.00
N GLU A 192 -13.47 -3.68 54.12
CA GLU A 192 -13.80 -5.09 54.45
C GLU A 192 -12.83 -5.66 55.49
N GLN A 193 -11.51 -5.40 55.40
CA GLN A 193 -10.54 -5.83 56.40
C GLN A 193 -10.74 -5.16 57.75
N PHE A 194 -11.04 -3.87 57.79
CA PHE A 194 -11.35 -3.19 59.03
C PHE A 194 -12.64 -3.70 59.71
N ALA A 195 -13.66 -4.05 58.92
CA ALA A 195 -14.90 -4.60 59.47
C ALA A 195 -14.72 -5.96 60.12
N VAL A 196 -13.78 -6.80 59.62
CA VAL A 196 -13.44 -8.09 60.21
C VAL A 196 -12.61 -7.94 61.51
N LEU A 197 -11.81 -6.87 61.66
CA LEU A 197 -10.97 -6.66 62.85
C LEU A 197 -11.75 -6.11 64.03
N TYR A 198 -12.95 -5.52 63.82
CA TYR A 198 -13.76 -4.89 64.89
C TYR A 198 -15.05 -5.68 65.22
N HIS A 199 -15.21 -6.88 64.67
CA HIS A 199 -16.23 -7.91 65.07
C HIS A 199 -15.57 -9.10 65.74
#